data_f5df3fcf8c40b07f25f7db4eb38484a5
#
_entry.id   f5df3fcf8c40b07f25f7db4eb38484a5
#
_cell.length_a   1.000
_cell.length_b   1.000
_cell.length_c   1.000
_cell.angle_alpha   90.00
_cell.angle_beta   90.00
_cell.angle_gamma   90.00
#
_symmetry.space_group_name_H-M   'P 1'
#
loop_
_entity.id
_entity.type
_entity.pdbx_description
1 polymer ?
#
loop_
_entity_poly.entity_id
_entity_poly.type
_entity_poly.pdbx_seq_one_letter_code
_entity_poly.pdbx_strand_id
1 'polypeptide(L)'
;MEVLDQLWNEVKEQLSDTLPTGASMLLSRVELKNIEEGVALITAQSKFVLDSIKDYKTVIENVLSVKMGENITVSIEVSSDTKISEVKSQSSKENTGVSPKKETSAKNPTLNPRYTLDNFIEGDNSDIAFRAAQVIAMNPGNNPFNPCLIYGGVGLGKTHLLQAIGNYIYSNHPDMNIIYVTAESFTNEFIASFGNKESNNKFKKTYRNADVLLIDDIHFLQKKESTQEELFHTFVELYHNNKQIVFTCDRPITELTDITDRLRTRFSSGLNVDLRPPKYEVRVAISKQKNKEENLDIPDNVLDYICQAVRTNVRDLEGALITISGIARLVGTKATIEMAKEQLKNMVVEQVTINANYSINDVFTATANYFNVSLVDMKGASRSKNIRIPRQIAIYIAYNYGHFTQSDIGKYLNKDHTSVRYSVQQVESLIEIDESTRKTVDAINRIISENSK
;
A
#
# COMPACT_ATOMS: atom_id res chain seq x y z
N MET A 1 -34.63 -17.96 -19.47
CA MET A 1 -33.91 -17.50 -18.27
C MET A 1 -33.81 -18.62 -17.23
N GLU A 2 -34.91 -19.18 -16.72
CA GLU A 2 -34.86 -20.24 -15.69
C GLU A 2 -33.97 -21.45 -16.03
N VAL A 3 -33.92 -21.91 -17.28
CA VAL A 3 -33.09 -23.05 -17.71
C VAL A 3 -31.59 -22.73 -17.69
N LEU A 4 -31.20 -21.51 -18.07
CA LEU A 4 -29.80 -21.06 -18.04
C LEU A 4 -29.31 -20.86 -16.59
N ASP A 5 -30.18 -20.33 -15.73
CA ASP A 5 -29.88 -20.13 -14.30
C ASP A 5 -29.72 -21.47 -13.59
N GLN A 6 -30.53 -22.46 -13.94
CA GLN A 6 -30.43 -23.80 -13.39
C GLN A 6 -29.15 -24.50 -13.86
N LEU A 7 -28.84 -24.43 -15.14
CA LEU A 7 -27.56 -24.93 -15.70
C LEU A 7 -26.36 -24.28 -15.04
N TRP A 8 -26.40 -22.96 -14.89
CA TRP A 8 -25.29 -22.24 -14.27
C TRP A 8 -25.09 -22.59 -12.79
N ASN A 9 -26.15 -22.82 -12.05
CA ASN A 9 -26.08 -23.27 -10.66
C ASN A 9 -25.45 -24.65 -10.53
N GLU A 10 -25.82 -25.59 -11.41
CA GLU A 10 -25.19 -26.93 -11.45
C GLU A 10 -23.71 -26.87 -11.84
N VAL A 11 -23.34 -25.98 -12.76
CA VAL A 11 -21.94 -25.75 -13.14
C VAL A 11 -21.15 -25.14 -11.99
N LYS A 12 -21.71 -24.18 -11.27
CA LYS A 12 -21.08 -23.59 -10.08
C LYS A 12 -20.84 -24.63 -8.98
N GLU A 13 -21.79 -25.52 -8.74
CA GLU A 13 -21.66 -26.59 -7.74
C GLU A 13 -20.47 -27.52 -8.10
N GLN A 14 -20.39 -27.96 -9.34
CA GLN A 14 -19.30 -28.80 -9.82
C GLN A 14 -17.94 -28.10 -9.84
N LEU A 15 -17.91 -26.81 -10.15
CA LEU A 15 -16.71 -25.99 -10.10
C LEU A 15 -16.23 -25.74 -8.67
N SER A 16 -17.15 -25.66 -7.70
CA SER A 16 -16.82 -25.49 -6.28
C SER A 16 -16.00 -26.63 -5.71
N ASP A 17 -16.20 -27.84 -6.23
CA ASP A 17 -15.43 -29.04 -5.84
C ASP A 17 -14.06 -29.12 -6.53
N THR A 18 -13.92 -28.45 -7.68
CA THR A 18 -12.73 -28.57 -8.55
C THR A 18 -11.77 -27.39 -8.35
N LEU A 19 -12.28 -26.23 -7.99
CA LEU A 19 -11.50 -25.00 -7.85
C LEU A 19 -11.03 -24.77 -6.40
N PRO A 20 -9.89 -24.07 -6.20
CA PRO A 20 -9.48 -23.61 -4.88
C PRO A 20 -10.56 -22.75 -4.22
N THR A 21 -10.67 -22.78 -2.90
CA THR A 21 -11.71 -22.10 -2.11
C THR A 21 -11.87 -20.62 -2.47
N GLY A 22 -10.77 -19.92 -2.78
CA GLY A 22 -10.81 -18.51 -3.21
C GLY A 22 -11.43 -18.29 -4.59
N ALA A 23 -11.24 -19.23 -5.52
CA ALA A 23 -11.79 -19.16 -6.88
C ALA A 23 -13.26 -19.57 -6.93
N SER A 24 -13.68 -20.56 -6.13
CA SER A 24 -15.09 -20.96 -6.03
C SER A 24 -15.99 -19.83 -5.51
N MET A 25 -15.46 -18.96 -4.67
CA MET A 25 -16.17 -17.76 -4.18
C MET A 25 -16.43 -16.71 -5.29
N LEU A 26 -15.57 -16.64 -6.30
CA LEU A 26 -15.77 -15.73 -7.44
C LEU A 26 -16.94 -16.18 -8.33
N LEU A 27 -17.30 -17.47 -8.33
CA LEU A 27 -18.40 -18.00 -9.13
C LEU A 27 -19.77 -17.42 -8.75
N SER A 28 -19.94 -16.97 -7.51
CA SER A 28 -21.17 -16.27 -7.07
C SER A 28 -21.34 -14.88 -7.67
N ARG A 29 -20.27 -14.31 -8.24
CA ARG A 29 -20.21 -12.93 -8.80
C ARG A 29 -20.11 -12.90 -10.32
N VAL A 30 -20.35 -14.04 -10.95
CA VAL A 30 -20.45 -14.18 -12.38
C VAL A 30 -21.76 -14.83 -12.75
N GLU A 31 -22.35 -14.39 -13.85
CA GLU A 31 -23.62 -14.86 -14.35
C GLU A 31 -23.46 -15.32 -15.79
N LEU A 32 -24.07 -16.43 -16.14
CA LEU A 32 -24.18 -16.91 -17.51
C LEU A 32 -25.36 -16.18 -18.18
N LYS A 33 -25.08 -15.35 -19.18
CA LYS A 33 -26.10 -14.54 -19.86
C LYS A 33 -26.77 -15.27 -21.01
N ASN A 34 -25.97 -15.90 -21.86
CA ASN A 34 -26.46 -16.73 -22.97
C ASN A 34 -25.41 -17.75 -23.40
N ILE A 35 -25.86 -18.72 -24.21
CA ILE A 35 -24.98 -19.64 -24.96
C ILE A 35 -25.49 -19.61 -26.40
N GLU A 36 -24.68 -19.11 -27.31
CA GLU A 36 -25.00 -18.99 -28.74
C GLU A 36 -23.81 -19.53 -29.58
N GLU A 37 -24.11 -20.36 -30.57
CA GLU A 37 -23.12 -20.91 -31.52
C GLU A 37 -21.88 -21.52 -30.83
N GLY A 38 -22.04 -22.20 -29.69
CA GLY A 38 -20.95 -22.81 -28.94
C GLY A 38 -20.11 -21.82 -28.11
N VAL A 39 -20.55 -20.55 -27.95
CA VAL A 39 -19.92 -19.55 -27.11
C VAL A 39 -20.83 -19.22 -25.92
N ALA A 40 -20.34 -19.47 -24.71
CA ALA A 40 -21.00 -19.09 -23.47
C ALA A 40 -20.55 -17.69 -23.05
N LEU A 41 -21.47 -16.74 -22.99
CA LEU A 41 -21.21 -15.39 -22.53
C LEU A 41 -21.43 -15.32 -21.00
N ILE A 42 -20.35 -15.09 -20.27
CA ILE A 42 -20.35 -14.91 -18.83
C ILE A 42 -20.11 -13.44 -18.52
N THR A 43 -20.93 -12.84 -17.66
CA THR A 43 -20.73 -11.47 -17.19
C THR A 43 -20.20 -11.47 -15.77
N ALA A 44 -19.14 -10.71 -15.54
CA ALA A 44 -18.55 -10.47 -14.24
C ALA A 44 -19.02 -9.11 -13.68
N GLN A 45 -19.26 -9.04 -12.38
CA GLN A 45 -19.74 -7.83 -11.71
C GLN A 45 -18.70 -6.70 -11.68
N SER A 46 -17.41 -7.02 -11.86
CA SER A 46 -16.32 -6.03 -11.92
C SER A 46 -15.18 -6.55 -12.78
N LYS A 47 -14.32 -5.63 -13.25
CA LYS A 47 -13.09 -5.97 -13.99
C LYS A 47 -12.18 -6.92 -13.19
N PHE A 48 -12.15 -6.74 -11.88
CA PHE A 48 -11.40 -7.60 -10.97
C PHE A 48 -11.89 -9.07 -11.01
N VAL A 49 -13.21 -9.28 -10.90
CA VAL A 49 -13.81 -10.63 -10.99
C VAL A 49 -13.51 -11.25 -12.35
N LEU A 50 -13.58 -10.44 -13.42
CA LEU A 50 -13.21 -10.86 -14.77
C LEU A 50 -11.76 -11.33 -14.85
N ASP A 51 -10.81 -10.54 -14.37
CA ASP A 51 -9.38 -10.86 -14.47
C ASP A 51 -9.02 -12.08 -13.58
N SER A 52 -9.61 -12.19 -12.40
CA SER A 52 -9.40 -13.33 -11.49
C SER A 52 -9.99 -14.65 -12.01
N ILE A 53 -11.11 -14.60 -12.76
CA ILE A 53 -11.75 -15.82 -13.26
C ILE A 53 -11.19 -16.25 -14.60
N LYS A 54 -10.47 -15.39 -15.34
CA LYS A 54 -9.78 -15.71 -16.59
C LYS A 54 -8.81 -16.88 -16.45
N ASP A 55 -8.11 -16.99 -15.33
CA ASP A 55 -7.17 -18.07 -15.06
C ASP A 55 -7.85 -19.43 -14.98
N TYR A 56 -9.15 -19.45 -14.72
CA TYR A 56 -9.97 -20.66 -14.62
C TYR A 56 -10.86 -20.89 -15.85
N LYS A 57 -10.72 -20.07 -16.90
CA LYS A 57 -11.53 -20.11 -18.11
C LYS A 57 -11.59 -21.52 -18.70
N THR A 58 -10.45 -22.19 -18.86
CA THR A 58 -10.37 -23.54 -19.43
C THR A 58 -11.10 -24.58 -18.58
N VAL A 59 -11.10 -24.42 -17.26
CA VAL A 59 -11.82 -25.32 -16.37
C VAL A 59 -13.33 -25.14 -16.52
N ILE A 60 -13.80 -23.88 -16.63
CA ILE A 60 -15.20 -23.53 -16.85
C ILE A 60 -15.67 -24.05 -18.23
N GLU A 61 -14.86 -23.89 -19.28
CA GLU A 61 -15.13 -24.42 -20.62
C GLU A 61 -15.30 -25.92 -20.61
N ASN A 62 -14.43 -26.65 -19.91
CA ASN A 62 -14.51 -28.10 -19.80
C ASN A 62 -15.77 -28.56 -19.10
N VAL A 63 -16.14 -27.94 -17.97
CA VAL A 63 -17.36 -28.29 -17.22
C VAL A 63 -18.61 -27.99 -18.03
N LEU A 64 -18.67 -26.83 -18.69
CA LEU A 64 -19.79 -26.47 -19.57
C LEU A 64 -19.89 -27.44 -20.77
N SER A 65 -18.77 -27.78 -21.40
CA SER A 65 -18.77 -28.71 -22.54
C SER A 65 -19.23 -30.10 -22.17
N VAL A 66 -18.86 -30.62 -20.99
CA VAL A 66 -19.34 -31.91 -20.48
C VAL A 66 -20.84 -31.88 -20.21
N LYS A 67 -21.36 -30.78 -19.64
CA LYS A 67 -22.78 -30.64 -19.34
C LYS A 67 -23.66 -30.46 -20.57
N MET A 68 -23.16 -29.76 -21.59
CA MET A 68 -23.88 -29.49 -22.83
C MET A 68 -23.73 -30.58 -23.89
N GLY A 69 -22.71 -31.44 -23.75
CA GLY A 69 -22.41 -32.49 -24.73
C GLY A 69 -21.79 -31.98 -26.05
N GLU A 70 -21.36 -30.72 -26.09
CA GLU A 70 -20.72 -30.05 -27.22
C GLU A 70 -19.57 -29.14 -26.74
N ASN A 71 -18.70 -28.78 -27.69
CA ASN A 71 -17.53 -27.94 -27.34
C ASN A 71 -17.96 -26.49 -27.10
N ILE A 72 -17.88 -26.03 -25.87
CA ILE A 72 -18.25 -24.67 -25.47
C ILE A 72 -16.99 -23.86 -25.17
N THR A 73 -16.87 -22.69 -25.80
CA THR A 73 -15.88 -21.67 -25.47
C THR A 73 -16.51 -20.60 -24.60
N VAL A 74 -15.74 -20.00 -23.68
CA VAL A 74 -16.24 -19.00 -22.76
C VAL A 74 -15.74 -17.60 -23.14
N SER A 75 -16.63 -16.65 -23.30
CA SER A 75 -16.34 -15.21 -23.35
C SER A 75 -16.74 -14.57 -22.04
N ILE A 76 -15.85 -13.78 -21.44
CA ILE A 76 -16.11 -13.13 -20.16
C ILE A 76 -16.06 -11.62 -20.35
N GLU A 77 -17.14 -10.94 -19.99
CA GLU A 77 -17.27 -9.49 -20.10
C GLU A 77 -17.67 -8.86 -18.76
N VAL A 78 -17.40 -7.57 -18.58
CA VAL A 78 -17.87 -6.83 -17.39
C VAL A 78 -19.31 -6.39 -17.64
N SER A 79 -20.20 -6.62 -16.65
CA SER A 79 -21.59 -6.18 -16.71
C SER A 79 -21.68 -4.67 -16.89
N SER A 80 -22.36 -4.22 -17.96
CA SER A 80 -22.57 -2.80 -18.29
C SER A 80 -23.73 -2.15 -17.52
N ASP A 81 -24.36 -2.86 -16.60
CA ASP A 81 -25.55 -2.39 -15.86
C ASP A 81 -25.25 -1.53 -14.63
N THR A 82 -24.12 -0.84 -14.61
CA THR A 82 -23.92 0.23 -13.62
C THR A 82 -24.44 1.55 -14.21
N LYS A 83 -25.76 1.76 -14.18
CA LYS A 83 -26.36 3.08 -14.44
C LYS A 83 -25.86 4.04 -13.38
N ILE A 84 -24.95 4.92 -13.77
CA ILE A 84 -24.61 6.14 -13.04
C ILE A 84 -25.86 7.02 -13.06
N SER A 85 -26.59 7.06 -11.94
CA SER A 85 -27.66 8.04 -11.74
C SER A 85 -27.04 9.40 -11.48
N GLU A 86 -27.01 10.24 -12.51
CA GLU A 86 -26.83 11.67 -12.36
C GLU A 86 -28.03 12.24 -11.56
N VAL A 87 -27.78 12.61 -10.32
CA VAL A 87 -28.75 13.34 -9.52
C VAL A 87 -28.68 14.83 -9.89
N LYS A 88 -29.52 15.27 -10.78
CA LYS A 88 -29.90 16.69 -10.92
C LYS A 88 -30.75 17.08 -9.71
N SER A 89 -30.31 18.09 -8.99
CA SER A 89 -31.08 18.81 -7.99
C SER A 89 -32.33 19.43 -8.56
N GLN A 90 -33.53 19.03 -8.10
CA GLN A 90 -34.70 19.91 -8.05
C GLN A 90 -35.58 19.55 -6.85
N SER A 91 -35.87 20.58 -6.08
CA SER A 91 -36.79 20.63 -4.96
C SER A 91 -38.25 20.43 -5.38
N SER A 92 -39.00 19.63 -4.65
CA SER A 92 -40.37 19.95 -4.27
C SER A 92 -40.93 18.97 -3.22
N LYS A 93 -41.64 19.53 -2.28
CA LYS A 93 -42.34 18.91 -1.15
C LYS A 93 -43.54 18.06 -1.64
N GLU A 94 -43.83 16.97 -0.97
CA GLU A 94 -45.10 16.76 -0.31
C GLU A 94 -45.18 15.43 0.46
N ASN A 95 -45.98 15.49 1.54
CA ASN A 95 -46.24 14.51 2.57
C ASN A 95 -47.03 13.28 2.13
N THR A 96 -46.81 12.13 2.71
CA THR A 96 -47.69 11.43 3.68
C THR A 96 -47.36 9.93 3.77
N GLY A 97 -47.37 9.34 5.00
CA GLY A 97 -47.56 7.91 5.17
C GLY A 97 -46.53 7.21 6.09
N VAL A 98 -46.79 7.19 7.38
CA VAL A 98 -46.01 6.58 8.46
C VAL A 98 -46.11 5.06 8.40
N SER A 99 -44.96 4.36 8.42
CA SER A 99 -44.79 3.06 9.06
C SER A 99 -43.34 2.92 9.54
N PRO A 100 -43.07 2.42 10.74
CA PRO A 100 -41.73 2.50 11.35
C PRO A 100 -40.80 1.44 10.77
N LYS A 101 -39.91 1.86 9.85
CA LYS A 101 -38.71 1.09 9.52
C LYS A 101 -37.68 1.36 10.58
N LYS A 102 -37.11 0.29 11.16
CA LYS A 102 -35.93 0.31 11.99
C LYS A 102 -34.88 1.22 11.40
N GLU A 103 -34.51 2.26 12.11
CA GLU A 103 -33.37 3.12 11.80
C GLU A 103 -32.07 2.36 12.04
N THR A 104 -31.61 1.65 11.02
CA THR A 104 -30.20 1.33 10.86
C THR A 104 -29.60 2.42 9.97
N SER A 105 -29.27 3.55 10.55
CA SER A 105 -28.45 4.55 9.88
C SER A 105 -27.04 4.00 9.78
N ALA A 106 -26.73 3.23 8.73
CA ALA A 106 -25.36 3.00 8.30
C ALA A 106 -24.79 4.39 7.99
N LYS A 107 -23.99 4.92 8.92
CA LYS A 107 -23.25 6.15 8.68
C LYS A 107 -22.30 5.87 7.53
N ASN A 108 -22.40 6.68 6.48
CA ASN A 108 -21.47 6.66 5.36
C ASN A 108 -20.05 6.77 5.93
N PRO A 109 -19.18 5.73 5.79
CA PRO A 109 -17.84 5.80 6.34
C PRO A 109 -17.08 6.95 5.68
N THR A 110 -16.20 7.62 6.40
CA THR A 110 -15.36 8.73 5.90
C THR A 110 -14.25 8.21 4.99
N LEU A 111 -14.63 7.43 3.98
CA LEU A 111 -13.72 6.85 2.99
C LEU A 111 -13.58 7.77 1.78
N ASN A 112 -12.37 7.88 1.25
CA ASN A 112 -12.14 8.56 -0.01
C ASN A 112 -12.60 7.65 -1.17
N PRO A 113 -13.61 8.05 -1.98
CA PRO A 113 -14.14 7.22 -3.06
C PRO A 113 -13.14 6.96 -4.20
N ARG A 114 -12.02 7.73 -4.27
CA ARG A 114 -10.95 7.51 -5.24
C ARG A 114 -10.07 6.30 -4.92
N TYR A 115 -10.05 5.85 -3.67
CA TYR A 115 -9.24 4.71 -3.25
C TYR A 115 -10.03 3.42 -3.44
N THR A 116 -9.88 2.82 -4.61
CA THR A 116 -10.51 1.56 -4.98
C THR A 116 -9.47 0.48 -5.28
N LEU A 117 -9.88 -0.79 -5.24
CA LEU A 117 -9.02 -1.90 -5.67
C LEU A 117 -8.68 -1.79 -7.17
N ASP A 118 -9.61 -1.29 -7.98
CA ASP A 118 -9.41 -1.13 -9.42
C ASP A 118 -8.39 -0.02 -9.77
N ASN A 119 -8.26 1.00 -8.91
CA ASN A 119 -7.31 2.10 -9.10
C ASN A 119 -5.92 1.80 -8.50
N PHE A 120 -5.78 0.72 -7.74
CA PHE A 120 -4.50 0.32 -7.19
C PHE A 120 -3.69 -0.45 -8.24
N ILE A 121 -2.52 0.07 -8.60
CA ILE A 121 -1.62 -0.62 -9.53
C ILE A 121 -0.85 -1.70 -8.78
N GLU A 122 -1.17 -2.95 -9.11
CA GLU A 122 -0.47 -4.12 -8.59
C GLU A 122 0.93 -4.24 -9.22
N GLY A 123 1.90 -4.65 -8.42
CA GLY A 123 3.26 -4.95 -8.87
C GLY A 123 3.96 -5.87 -7.87
N ASP A 124 5.13 -6.40 -8.23
CA ASP A 124 5.93 -7.32 -7.37
C ASP A 124 6.18 -6.77 -5.96
N ASN A 125 6.12 -5.43 -5.80
CA ASN A 125 6.29 -4.73 -4.54
C ASN A 125 5.06 -4.77 -3.64
N SER A 126 3.89 -5.11 -4.17
CA SER A 126 2.58 -5.01 -3.51
C SER A 126 1.66 -6.22 -3.74
N ASP A 127 2.07 -7.21 -4.53
CA ASP A 127 1.26 -8.37 -4.95
C ASP A 127 0.58 -9.07 -3.74
N ILE A 128 1.36 -9.45 -2.74
CA ILE A 128 0.81 -10.15 -1.56
C ILE A 128 -0.17 -9.27 -0.79
N ALA A 129 0.16 -7.97 -0.60
CA ALA A 129 -0.70 -7.04 0.10
C ALA A 129 -2.00 -6.78 -0.65
N PHE A 130 -1.93 -6.66 -1.97
CA PHE A 130 -3.09 -6.45 -2.83
C PHE A 130 -4.02 -7.68 -2.82
N ARG A 131 -3.48 -8.88 -2.98
CA ARG A 131 -4.26 -10.14 -2.91
C ARG A 131 -4.89 -10.35 -1.53
N ALA A 132 -4.16 -10.04 -0.45
CA ALA A 132 -4.73 -10.07 0.89
C ALA A 132 -5.90 -9.09 1.03
N ALA A 133 -5.75 -7.87 0.53
CA ALA A 133 -6.81 -6.87 0.54
C ALA A 133 -8.06 -7.34 -0.23
N GLN A 134 -7.89 -8.00 -1.36
CA GLN A 134 -8.98 -8.56 -2.14
C GLN A 134 -9.74 -9.66 -1.37
N VAL A 135 -9.03 -10.62 -0.78
CA VAL A 135 -9.64 -11.69 0.02
C VAL A 135 -10.40 -11.13 1.22
N ILE A 136 -9.82 -10.15 1.92
CA ILE A 136 -10.47 -9.48 3.05
C ILE A 136 -11.72 -8.72 2.58
N ALA A 137 -11.63 -7.98 1.49
CA ALA A 137 -12.73 -7.20 0.96
C ALA A 137 -13.93 -8.08 0.52
N MET A 138 -13.65 -9.25 -0.03
CA MET A 138 -14.69 -10.20 -0.46
C MET A 138 -15.40 -10.91 0.69
N ASN A 139 -14.68 -11.25 1.75
CA ASN A 139 -15.20 -12.05 2.86
C ASN A 139 -14.76 -11.46 4.21
N PRO A 140 -15.21 -10.26 4.56
CA PRO A 140 -14.80 -9.62 5.80
C PRO A 140 -15.21 -10.42 7.03
N GLY A 141 -14.25 -10.67 7.94
CA GLY A 141 -14.44 -11.45 9.15
C GLY A 141 -14.48 -12.97 8.96
N ASN A 142 -14.70 -13.45 7.75
CA ASN A 142 -14.79 -14.89 7.44
C ASN A 142 -13.66 -15.33 6.50
N ASN A 143 -12.43 -14.91 6.81
CA ASN A 143 -11.21 -15.23 6.09
C ASN A 143 -10.05 -15.46 7.08
N PRO A 144 -8.95 -16.13 6.67
CA PRO A 144 -7.83 -16.43 7.56
C PRO A 144 -6.95 -15.21 7.88
N PHE A 145 -7.21 -14.03 7.27
CA PHE A 145 -6.39 -12.83 7.36
C PHE A 145 -6.99 -11.81 8.35
N ASN A 146 -7.32 -12.28 9.54
CA ASN A 146 -7.88 -11.44 10.59
C ASN A 146 -7.09 -11.62 11.91
N PRO A 147 -6.45 -10.57 12.42
CA PRO A 147 -6.28 -9.24 11.85
C PRO A 147 -5.34 -9.24 10.63
N CYS A 148 -5.35 -8.15 9.86
CA CYS A 148 -4.36 -7.89 8.83
C CYS A 148 -3.60 -6.61 9.13
N LEU A 149 -2.28 -6.65 9.05
CA LEU A 149 -1.40 -5.48 9.18
C LEU A 149 -0.67 -5.24 7.87
N ILE A 150 -0.94 -4.10 7.25
CA ILE A 150 -0.24 -3.62 6.04
C ILE A 150 0.82 -2.62 6.49
N TYR A 151 2.10 -2.94 6.28
CA TYR A 151 3.18 -2.05 6.70
C TYR A 151 4.11 -1.70 5.54
N GLY A 152 4.89 -0.63 5.71
CA GLY A 152 5.85 -0.17 4.71
C GLY A 152 6.08 1.32 4.80
N GLY A 153 7.09 1.84 4.11
CA GLY A 153 7.49 3.24 4.13
C GLY A 153 6.35 4.22 3.80
N VAL A 154 6.61 5.50 4.04
CA VAL A 154 5.65 6.58 3.75
C VAL A 154 5.38 6.66 2.24
N GLY A 155 4.13 6.93 1.85
CA GLY A 155 3.76 7.15 0.45
C GLY A 155 3.76 5.93 -0.45
N LEU A 156 3.72 4.70 0.10
CA LEU A 156 3.69 3.44 -0.68
C LEU A 156 2.28 2.91 -0.99
N GLY A 157 1.21 3.62 -0.60
CA GLY A 157 -0.16 3.24 -0.89
C GLY A 157 -0.89 2.46 0.20
N LYS A 158 -0.37 2.41 1.45
CA LYS A 158 -1.02 1.73 2.59
C LYS A 158 -2.44 2.22 2.84
N THR A 159 -2.61 3.52 2.98
CA THR A 159 -3.91 4.18 3.18
C THR A 159 -4.85 3.94 2.00
N HIS A 160 -4.33 3.93 0.76
CA HIS A 160 -5.11 3.60 -0.43
C HIS A 160 -5.66 2.17 -0.30
N LEU A 161 -4.81 1.20 -0.02
CA LEU A 161 -5.22 -0.20 0.06
C LEU A 161 -6.19 -0.45 1.21
N LEU A 162 -5.96 0.17 2.38
CA LEU A 162 -6.87 0.11 3.53
C LEU A 162 -8.25 0.65 3.18
N GLN A 163 -8.32 1.82 2.56
CA GLN A 163 -9.60 2.44 2.19
C GLN A 163 -10.25 1.74 0.98
N ALA A 164 -9.46 1.15 0.08
CA ALA A 164 -9.97 0.34 -1.01
C ALA A 164 -10.74 -0.90 -0.51
N ILE A 165 -10.22 -1.55 0.55
CA ILE A 165 -10.95 -2.62 1.26
C ILE A 165 -12.31 -2.07 1.76
N GLY A 166 -12.28 -0.93 2.45
CA GLY A 166 -13.50 -0.31 2.99
C GLY A 166 -14.51 0.06 1.90
N ASN A 167 -14.07 0.70 0.82
CA ASN A 167 -14.94 1.09 -0.30
C ASN A 167 -15.55 -0.13 -1.00
N TYR A 168 -14.77 -1.19 -1.18
CA TYR A 168 -15.28 -2.43 -1.76
C TYR A 168 -16.37 -3.05 -0.87
N ILE A 169 -16.11 -3.17 0.44
CA ILE A 169 -17.08 -3.73 1.39
C ILE A 169 -18.33 -2.86 1.46
N TYR A 170 -18.18 -1.53 1.49
CA TYR A 170 -19.30 -0.59 1.51
C TYR A 170 -20.24 -0.76 0.29
N SER A 171 -19.66 -1.02 -0.87
CA SER A 171 -20.43 -1.18 -2.11
C SER A 171 -21.07 -2.56 -2.24
N ASN A 172 -20.45 -3.62 -1.70
CA ASN A 172 -20.88 -5.00 -1.91
C ASN A 172 -21.56 -5.65 -0.69
N HIS A 173 -21.40 -5.06 0.50
CA HIS A 173 -21.97 -5.52 1.77
C HIS A 173 -22.66 -4.35 2.50
N PRO A 174 -23.78 -3.82 1.98
CA PRO A 174 -24.40 -2.59 2.48
C PRO A 174 -24.94 -2.68 3.91
N ASP A 175 -25.13 -3.89 4.44
CA ASP A 175 -25.62 -4.12 5.81
C ASP A 175 -24.48 -4.09 6.85
N MET A 176 -23.21 -4.05 6.42
CA MET A 176 -22.07 -4.04 7.32
C MET A 176 -21.75 -2.63 7.81
N ASN A 177 -21.50 -2.53 9.12
CA ASN A 177 -21.03 -1.31 9.76
C ASN A 177 -19.50 -1.20 9.63
N ILE A 178 -19.04 -0.36 8.72
CA ILE A 178 -17.61 -0.13 8.43
C ILE A 178 -17.16 1.13 9.16
N ILE A 179 -16.09 1.04 9.91
CA ILE A 179 -15.44 2.17 10.57
C ILE A 179 -14.01 2.29 10.03
N TYR A 180 -13.73 3.43 9.42
CA TYR A 180 -12.38 3.88 9.09
C TYR A 180 -11.98 5.02 10.01
N VAL A 181 -10.80 4.92 10.60
CA VAL A 181 -10.27 5.92 11.53
C VAL A 181 -8.74 5.91 11.50
N THR A 182 -8.10 7.07 11.65
CA THR A 182 -6.66 7.12 11.94
C THR A 182 -6.42 6.85 13.42
N ALA A 183 -5.28 6.27 13.79
CA ALA A 183 -4.92 6.04 15.19
C ALA A 183 -4.86 7.35 15.99
N GLU A 184 -4.56 8.47 15.34
CA GLU A 184 -4.63 9.79 15.94
C GLU A 184 -6.08 10.20 16.26
N SER A 185 -6.99 10.09 15.28
CA SER A 185 -8.41 10.41 15.49
C SER A 185 -9.05 9.51 16.54
N PHE A 186 -8.75 8.20 16.52
CA PHE A 186 -9.18 7.26 17.56
C PHE A 186 -8.73 7.72 18.96
N THR A 187 -7.47 8.16 19.09
CA THR A 187 -6.93 8.68 20.35
C THR A 187 -7.68 9.94 20.80
N ASN A 188 -7.89 10.89 19.89
CA ASN A 188 -8.56 12.15 20.21
C ASN A 188 -10.01 11.94 20.63
N GLU A 189 -10.74 11.04 19.92
CA GLU A 189 -12.12 10.67 20.30
C GLU A 189 -12.17 9.95 21.65
N PHE A 190 -11.20 9.07 21.92
CA PHE A 190 -11.10 8.40 23.22
C PHE A 190 -10.86 9.39 24.34
N ILE A 191 -9.91 10.33 24.21
CA ILE A 191 -9.64 11.36 25.19
C ILE A 191 -10.87 12.25 25.40
N ALA A 192 -11.54 12.65 24.34
CA ALA A 192 -12.77 13.45 24.43
C ALA A 192 -13.92 12.70 25.15
N SER A 193 -13.87 11.38 25.18
CA SER A 193 -14.87 10.55 25.87
C SER A 193 -14.74 10.52 27.40
N PHE A 194 -13.59 10.94 27.97
CA PHE A 194 -13.34 10.86 29.42
C PHE A 194 -14.22 11.79 30.26
N GLY A 195 -14.73 12.88 29.70
CA GLY A 195 -15.47 13.88 30.46
C GLY A 195 -16.87 13.44 30.94
N ASN A 196 -17.45 12.40 30.36
CA ASN A 196 -18.83 11.97 30.62
C ASN A 196 -18.98 10.46 30.36
N LYS A 197 -19.63 9.77 31.34
CA LYS A 197 -19.90 8.33 31.24
C LYS A 197 -20.70 7.95 29.99
N GLU A 198 -21.61 8.82 29.57
CA GLU A 198 -22.41 8.63 28.36
C GLU A 198 -21.53 8.72 27.10
N SER A 199 -20.63 9.69 27.01
CA SER A 199 -19.67 9.85 25.91
C SER A 199 -18.74 8.64 25.81
N ASN A 200 -18.27 8.12 26.94
CA ASN A 200 -17.41 6.93 26.97
C ASN A 200 -18.18 5.69 26.49
N ASN A 201 -19.42 5.51 26.94
CA ASN A 201 -20.26 4.42 26.47
C ASN A 201 -20.57 4.53 24.97
N LYS A 202 -20.80 5.74 24.47
CA LYS A 202 -21.02 6.01 23.04
C LYS A 202 -19.77 5.65 22.21
N PHE A 203 -18.58 6.08 22.65
CA PHE A 203 -17.31 5.74 22.01
C PHE A 203 -17.13 4.21 21.92
N LYS A 204 -17.24 3.51 23.07
CA LYS A 204 -17.12 2.06 23.12
C LYS A 204 -18.15 1.37 22.20
N LYS A 205 -19.41 1.81 22.25
CA LYS A 205 -20.47 1.25 21.40
C LYS A 205 -20.21 1.49 19.92
N THR A 206 -19.65 2.64 19.55
CA THR A 206 -19.29 2.94 18.16
C THR A 206 -18.27 1.92 17.65
N TYR A 207 -17.10 1.82 18.29
CA TYR A 207 -16.00 1.01 17.79
C TYR A 207 -16.21 -0.50 17.97
N ARG A 208 -16.83 -0.94 19.07
CA ARG A 208 -17.05 -2.37 19.36
C ARG A 208 -18.22 -2.99 18.61
N ASN A 209 -19.10 -2.17 18.00
CA ASN A 209 -20.18 -2.66 17.12
C ASN A 209 -19.82 -2.59 15.63
N ALA A 210 -18.57 -2.33 15.28
CA ALA A 210 -18.12 -2.39 13.91
C ALA A 210 -18.15 -3.83 13.39
N ASP A 211 -18.56 -4.03 12.15
CA ASP A 211 -18.38 -5.28 11.43
C ASP A 211 -16.99 -5.32 10.78
N VAL A 212 -16.51 -4.14 10.39
CA VAL A 212 -15.16 -3.94 9.82
C VAL A 212 -14.52 -2.72 10.47
N LEU A 213 -13.38 -2.89 11.11
CA LEU A 213 -12.59 -1.82 11.70
C LEU A 213 -11.29 -1.64 10.93
N LEU A 214 -11.13 -0.48 10.31
CA LEU A 214 -9.97 -0.06 9.54
C LEU A 214 -9.24 1.05 10.30
N ILE A 215 -8.03 0.78 10.80
CA ILE A 215 -7.24 1.78 11.55
C ILE A 215 -5.96 2.09 10.79
N ASP A 216 -5.84 3.35 10.39
CA ASP A 216 -4.68 3.85 9.67
C ASP A 216 -3.60 4.37 10.62
N ASP A 217 -2.33 4.10 10.27
CA ASP A 217 -1.15 4.64 10.92
C ASP A 217 -1.03 4.34 12.44
N ILE A 218 -1.09 3.05 12.82
CA ILE A 218 -1.04 2.62 14.24
C ILE A 218 0.24 3.03 14.98
N HIS A 219 1.31 3.44 14.28
CA HIS A 219 2.52 3.95 14.92
C HIS A 219 2.27 5.22 15.77
N PHE A 220 1.20 5.98 15.50
CA PHE A 220 0.79 7.10 16.34
C PHE A 220 0.27 6.71 17.74
N LEU A 221 0.10 5.42 18.03
CA LEU A 221 -0.24 4.92 19.37
C LEU A 221 0.97 4.86 20.32
N GLN A 222 2.20 4.99 19.80
CA GLN A 222 3.40 4.96 20.64
C GLN A 222 3.29 5.98 21.80
N LYS A 223 3.70 5.55 23.01
CA LYS A 223 3.63 6.33 24.26
C LYS A 223 2.22 6.72 24.73
N LYS A 224 1.15 6.11 24.20
CA LYS A 224 -0.24 6.41 24.57
C LYS A 224 -0.90 5.20 25.25
N GLU A 225 -0.37 4.80 26.40
CA GLU A 225 -0.74 3.56 27.11
C GLU A 225 -2.26 3.40 27.30
N SER A 226 -2.97 4.42 27.77
CA SER A 226 -4.42 4.36 27.98
C SER A 226 -5.20 4.11 26.68
N THR A 227 -4.76 4.70 25.55
CA THR A 227 -5.37 4.47 24.24
C THR A 227 -5.07 3.07 23.75
N GLN A 228 -3.84 2.59 23.96
CA GLN A 228 -3.46 1.20 23.62
C GLN A 228 -4.30 0.18 24.39
N GLU A 229 -4.59 0.43 25.66
CA GLU A 229 -5.44 -0.44 26.48
C GLU A 229 -6.88 -0.46 25.96
N GLU A 230 -7.49 0.68 25.64
CA GLU A 230 -8.85 0.73 25.07
C GLU A 230 -8.90 0.06 23.69
N LEU A 231 -7.88 0.27 22.84
CA LEU A 231 -7.80 -0.41 21.56
C LEU A 231 -7.65 -1.93 21.73
N PHE A 232 -6.88 -2.38 22.72
CA PHE A 232 -6.77 -3.80 23.03
C PHE A 232 -8.13 -4.41 23.40
N HIS A 233 -8.91 -3.75 24.25
CA HIS A 233 -10.25 -4.23 24.58
C HIS A 233 -11.19 -4.22 23.39
N THR A 234 -11.16 -3.20 22.56
CA THR A 234 -11.94 -3.12 21.33
C THR A 234 -11.54 -4.25 20.36
N PHE A 235 -10.23 -4.47 20.19
CA PHE A 235 -9.71 -5.58 19.38
C PHE A 235 -10.23 -6.93 19.85
N VAL A 236 -10.13 -7.22 21.16
CA VAL A 236 -10.55 -8.51 21.73
C VAL A 236 -12.04 -8.76 21.47
N GLU A 237 -12.87 -7.74 21.65
CA GLU A 237 -14.31 -7.88 21.42
C GLU A 237 -14.65 -8.13 19.94
N LEU A 238 -14.05 -7.39 19.03
CA LEU A 238 -14.25 -7.58 17.60
C LEU A 238 -13.74 -8.93 17.11
N TYR A 239 -12.53 -9.30 17.54
CA TYR A 239 -11.91 -10.57 17.14
C TYR A 239 -12.73 -11.79 17.58
N HIS A 240 -13.23 -11.82 18.82
CA HIS A 240 -14.08 -12.89 19.32
C HIS A 240 -15.42 -13.00 18.59
N ASN A 241 -15.91 -11.90 18.04
CA ASN A 241 -17.14 -11.86 17.26
C ASN A 241 -16.89 -12.03 15.75
N ASN A 242 -15.70 -12.48 15.34
CA ASN A 242 -15.31 -12.67 13.95
C ASN A 242 -15.48 -11.41 13.08
N LYS A 243 -15.30 -10.21 13.67
CA LYS A 243 -15.33 -8.95 12.95
C LYS A 243 -13.98 -8.70 12.29
N GLN A 244 -13.96 -8.13 11.08
CA GLN A 244 -12.73 -7.88 10.35
C GLN A 244 -11.97 -6.68 10.94
N ILE A 245 -10.66 -6.84 11.13
CA ILE A 245 -9.78 -5.78 11.62
C ILE A 245 -8.60 -5.68 10.66
N VAL A 246 -8.33 -4.45 10.17
CA VAL A 246 -7.19 -4.15 9.30
C VAL A 246 -6.46 -2.92 9.84
N PHE A 247 -5.15 -3.01 9.89
CA PHE A 247 -4.26 -1.94 10.36
C PHE A 247 -3.26 -1.53 9.29
N THR A 248 -2.80 -0.28 9.35
CA THR A 248 -1.58 0.13 8.63
C THR A 248 -0.51 0.62 9.60
N CYS A 249 0.76 0.48 9.18
CA CYS A 249 1.91 0.97 9.93
C CYS A 249 3.00 1.47 8.96
N ASP A 250 3.81 2.44 9.39
CA ASP A 250 4.92 2.96 8.60
C ASP A 250 6.14 2.03 8.57
N ARG A 251 6.19 1.05 9.48
CA ARG A 251 7.28 0.08 9.65
C ARG A 251 6.78 -1.25 10.21
N PRO A 252 7.61 -2.31 10.22
CA PRO A 252 7.25 -3.58 10.86
C PRO A 252 6.92 -3.40 12.34
N ILE A 253 5.97 -4.18 12.86
CA ILE A 253 5.52 -4.10 14.25
C ILE A 253 6.67 -4.37 15.26
N THR A 254 7.67 -5.13 14.85
CA THR A 254 8.87 -5.43 15.66
C THR A 254 9.76 -4.22 15.89
N GLU A 255 9.64 -3.19 15.06
CA GLU A 255 10.42 -1.94 15.15
C GLU A 255 9.67 -0.85 15.94
N LEU A 256 8.38 -1.06 16.25
CA LEU A 256 7.64 -0.12 17.09
C LEU A 256 8.10 -0.23 18.54
N THR A 257 8.61 0.86 19.06
CA THR A 257 8.89 1.04 20.49
C THR A 257 7.64 1.54 21.21
N ASP A 258 7.60 1.45 22.51
CA ASP A 258 6.52 2.03 23.35
C ASP A 258 5.09 1.56 22.98
N ILE A 259 4.98 0.33 22.46
CA ILE A 259 3.72 -0.40 22.30
C ILE A 259 3.72 -1.56 23.27
N THR A 260 2.62 -1.72 24.02
CA THR A 260 2.47 -2.80 25.00
C THR A 260 2.56 -4.17 24.35
N ASP A 261 3.20 -5.13 25.01
CA ASP A 261 3.41 -6.48 24.47
C ASP A 261 2.08 -7.19 24.13
N ARG A 262 1.04 -6.89 24.90
CA ARG A 262 -0.32 -7.42 24.65
C ARG A 262 -0.84 -6.97 23.28
N LEU A 263 -0.73 -5.68 22.99
CA LEU A 263 -1.22 -5.13 21.71
C LEU A 263 -0.31 -5.56 20.55
N ARG A 264 1.01 -5.57 20.76
CA ARG A 264 1.99 -6.06 19.79
C ARG A 264 1.70 -7.50 19.37
N THR A 265 1.43 -8.38 20.33
CA THR A 265 1.08 -9.78 20.06
C THR A 265 -0.20 -9.89 19.23
N ARG A 266 -1.19 -9.03 19.49
CA ARG A 266 -2.43 -9.01 18.70
C ARG A 266 -2.22 -8.55 17.28
N PHE A 267 -1.43 -7.49 17.05
CA PHE A 267 -1.08 -7.05 15.71
C PHE A 267 -0.33 -8.14 14.91
N SER A 268 0.53 -8.90 15.60
CA SER A 268 1.32 -9.97 14.97
C SER A 268 0.56 -11.29 14.79
N SER A 269 -0.63 -11.45 15.37
CA SER A 269 -1.35 -12.74 15.40
C SER A 269 -1.99 -13.13 14.08
N GLY A 270 -2.14 -12.19 13.15
CA GLY A 270 -2.75 -12.40 11.85
C GLY A 270 -1.75 -12.28 10.70
N LEU A 271 -2.22 -11.83 9.55
CA LEU A 271 -1.40 -11.64 8.37
C LEU A 271 -0.68 -10.30 8.42
N ASN A 272 0.65 -10.31 8.32
CA ASN A 272 1.47 -9.10 8.19
C ASN A 272 2.07 -9.05 6.79
N VAL A 273 1.75 -8.00 6.03
CA VAL A 273 2.19 -7.82 4.64
C VAL A 273 2.92 -6.50 4.45
N ASP A 274 4.02 -6.55 3.70
CA ASP A 274 4.83 -5.37 3.41
C ASP A 274 4.46 -4.74 2.06
N LEU A 275 4.53 -3.42 2.02
CA LEU A 275 4.54 -2.63 0.80
C LEU A 275 5.94 -2.05 0.61
N ARG A 276 6.54 -2.35 -0.55
CA ARG A 276 7.89 -1.90 -0.91
C ARG A 276 7.84 -0.78 -1.96
N PRO A 277 8.92 -0.02 -2.13
CA PRO A 277 9.01 0.94 -3.23
C PRO A 277 8.77 0.26 -4.58
N PRO A 278 7.94 0.86 -5.46
CA PRO A 278 7.61 0.27 -6.75
C PRO A 278 8.81 0.27 -7.69
N LYS A 279 8.94 -0.79 -8.49
CA LYS A 279 9.90 -0.86 -9.59
C LYS A 279 9.54 0.15 -10.67
N TYR A 280 10.47 0.39 -11.60
CA TYR A 280 10.32 1.37 -12.66
C TYR A 280 9.03 1.17 -13.48
N GLU A 281 8.73 -0.04 -13.89
CA GLU A 281 7.56 -0.39 -14.70
C GLU A 281 6.25 -0.05 -13.98
N VAL A 282 6.19 -0.32 -12.68
CA VAL A 282 5.04 0.00 -11.84
C VAL A 282 4.91 1.51 -11.67
N ARG A 283 6.02 2.25 -11.48
CA ARG A 283 5.99 3.72 -11.44
C ARG A 283 5.46 4.33 -12.73
N VAL A 284 5.88 3.79 -13.89
CA VAL A 284 5.36 4.23 -15.19
C VAL A 284 3.87 3.97 -15.32
N ALA A 285 3.40 2.80 -14.89
CA ALA A 285 1.97 2.47 -14.91
C ALA A 285 1.16 3.43 -14.02
N ILE A 286 1.62 3.67 -12.78
CA ILE A 286 0.99 4.63 -11.85
C ILE A 286 0.96 6.04 -12.46
N SER A 287 2.08 6.50 -13.04
CA SER A 287 2.18 7.82 -13.64
C SER A 287 1.24 8.00 -14.83
N LYS A 288 1.12 6.99 -15.69
CA LYS A 288 0.19 7.00 -16.83
C LYS A 288 -1.26 7.02 -16.40
N GLN A 289 -1.61 6.21 -15.41
CA GLN A 289 -2.96 6.22 -14.83
C GLN A 289 -3.28 7.57 -14.23
N LYS A 290 -2.40 8.13 -13.40
CA LYS A 290 -2.58 9.44 -12.76
C LYS A 290 -2.68 10.57 -13.78
N ASN A 291 -1.82 10.54 -14.81
CA ASN A 291 -1.84 11.50 -15.92
C ASN A 291 -3.22 11.52 -16.62
N LYS A 292 -3.82 10.35 -16.81
CA LYS A 292 -5.14 10.20 -17.43
C LYS A 292 -6.28 10.63 -16.48
N GLU A 293 -6.27 10.17 -15.23
CA GLU A 293 -7.33 10.43 -14.24
C GLU A 293 -7.47 11.91 -13.91
N GLU A 294 -6.33 12.61 -13.77
CA GLU A 294 -6.30 14.02 -13.39
C GLU A 294 -6.13 14.97 -14.60
N ASN A 295 -6.12 14.41 -15.82
CA ASN A 295 -5.94 15.16 -17.08
C ASN A 295 -4.70 16.07 -17.00
N LEU A 296 -3.55 15.54 -16.57
CA LEU A 296 -2.35 16.34 -16.35
C LEU A 296 -1.68 16.80 -17.67
N ASP A 297 -1.97 16.15 -18.79
CA ASP A 297 -1.47 16.43 -20.14
C ASP A 297 0.08 16.43 -20.22
N ILE A 298 0.71 15.48 -19.54
CA ILE A 298 2.16 15.30 -19.54
C ILE A 298 2.56 14.33 -20.64
N PRO A 299 3.47 14.70 -21.57
CA PRO A 299 3.96 13.81 -22.63
C PRO A 299 4.69 12.57 -22.07
N ASP A 300 4.60 11.42 -22.78
CA ASP A 300 5.18 10.16 -22.33
C ASP A 300 6.69 10.21 -22.05
N ASN A 301 7.47 10.95 -22.84
CA ASN A 301 8.90 11.13 -22.62
C ASN A 301 9.22 11.92 -21.33
N VAL A 302 8.33 12.81 -20.90
CA VAL A 302 8.46 13.56 -19.64
C VAL A 302 8.04 12.66 -18.47
N LEU A 303 6.95 11.88 -18.62
CA LEU A 303 6.56 10.88 -17.65
C LEU A 303 7.69 9.89 -17.37
N ASP A 304 8.31 9.38 -18.44
CA ASP A 304 9.44 8.48 -18.36
C ASP A 304 10.60 9.07 -17.56
N TYR A 305 10.97 10.31 -17.85
CA TYR A 305 12.00 11.03 -17.11
C TYR A 305 11.66 11.19 -15.63
N ILE A 306 10.42 11.57 -15.29
CA ILE A 306 9.96 11.72 -13.90
C ILE A 306 10.06 10.36 -13.18
N CYS A 307 9.61 9.27 -13.81
CA CYS A 307 9.68 7.92 -13.24
C CYS A 307 11.11 7.42 -13.03
N GLN A 308 12.07 7.85 -13.86
CA GLN A 308 13.49 7.54 -13.67
C GLN A 308 14.10 8.35 -12.52
N ALA A 309 13.68 9.61 -12.38
CA ALA A 309 14.19 10.55 -11.40
C ALA A 309 13.63 10.31 -10.00
N VAL A 310 12.31 10.08 -9.87
CA VAL A 310 11.64 9.90 -8.57
C VAL A 310 11.50 8.41 -8.28
N ARG A 311 12.32 7.90 -7.34
CA ARG A 311 12.39 6.48 -6.98
C ARG A 311 11.95 6.19 -5.55
N THR A 312 11.72 7.23 -4.77
CA THR A 312 11.50 7.16 -3.32
C THR A 312 10.17 6.50 -2.96
N ASN A 313 9.06 7.04 -3.41
CA ASN A 313 7.72 6.58 -3.11
C ASN A 313 6.68 7.13 -4.11
N VAL A 314 5.45 6.61 -4.04
CA VAL A 314 4.36 6.99 -4.96
C VAL A 314 3.86 8.42 -4.69
N ARG A 315 3.86 8.87 -3.43
CA ARG A 315 3.41 10.23 -3.07
C ARG A 315 4.31 11.30 -3.70
N ASP A 316 5.63 11.10 -3.64
CA ASP A 316 6.58 12.02 -4.26
C ASP A 316 6.44 12.00 -5.79
N LEU A 317 6.17 10.82 -6.37
CA LEU A 317 5.92 10.67 -7.80
C LEU A 317 4.67 11.43 -8.23
N GLU A 318 3.55 11.27 -7.53
CA GLU A 318 2.32 12.01 -7.79
C GLU A 318 2.51 13.53 -7.61
N GLY A 319 3.18 13.93 -6.55
CA GLY A 319 3.53 15.33 -6.28
C GLY A 319 4.34 15.96 -7.43
N ALA A 320 5.31 15.22 -7.94
CA ALA A 320 6.12 15.66 -9.09
C ALA A 320 5.27 15.83 -10.36
N LEU A 321 4.39 14.89 -10.66
CA LEU A 321 3.48 14.96 -11.81
C LEU A 321 2.56 16.18 -11.72
N ILE A 322 1.92 16.40 -10.58
CA ILE A 322 1.01 17.52 -10.34
C ILE A 322 1.75 18.85 -10.46
N THR A 323 2.95 18.95 -9.87
CA THR A 323 3.76 20.18 -9.90
C THR A 323 4.18 20.52 -11.31
N ILE A 324 4.71 19.57 -12.08
CA ILE A 324 5.20 19.79 -13.45
C ILE A 324 4.03 20.15 -14.38
N SER A 325 2.89 19.46 -14.28
CA SER A 325 1.68 19.80 -15.02
C SER A 325 1.16 21.20 -14.66
N GLY A 326 1.15 21.55 -13.37
CA GLY A 326 0.74 22.88 -12.90
C GLY A 326 1.61 23.99 -13.47
N ILE A 327 2.93 23.84 -13.47
CA ILE A 327 3.85 24.81 -14.04
C ILE A 327 3.65 24.94 -15.55
N ALA A 328 3.54 23.84 -16.28
CA ALA A 328 3.29 23.85 -17.71
C ALA A 328 2.01 24.63 -18.07
N ARG A 329 0.94 24.42 -17.30
CA ARG A 329 -0.32 25.18 -17.46
C ARG A 329 -0.17 26.67 -17.13
N LEU A 330 0.56 27.03 -16.08
CA LEU A 330 0.81 28.42 -15.71
C LEU A 330 1.61 29.18 -16.77
N VAL A 331 2.57 28.50 -17.41
CA VAL A 331 3.39 29.04 -18.50
C VAL A 331 2.64 29.02 -19.84
N GLY A 332 1.54 28.28 -19.95
CA GLY A 332 0.75 28.15 -21.19
C GLY A 332 1.41 27.24 -22.24
N THR A 333 2.25 26.29 -21.80
CA THR A 333 2.97 25.35 -22.67
C THR A 333 2.75 23.91 -22.25
N LYS A 334 3.14 22.95 -23.09
CA LYS A 334 3.21 21.55 -22.66
C LYS A 334 4.38 21.31 -21.73
N ALA A 335 4.26 20.34 -20.83
CA ALA A 335 5.35 19.93 -19.95
C ALA A 335 6.56 19.45 -20.79
N THR A 336 7.76 19.89 -20.41
CA THR A 336 9.02 19.51 -21.07
C THR A 336 9.98 18.82 -20.10
N ILE A 337 10.97 18.13 -20.65
CA ILE A 337 12.00 17.46 -19.83
C ILE A 337 12.83 18.51 -19.06
N GLU A 338 13.05 19.70 -19.65
CA GLU A 338 13.79 20.80 -19.01
C GLU A 338 13.05 21.30 -17.78
N MET A 339 11.72 21.49 -17.87
CA MET A 339 10.88 21.84 -16.73
C MET A 339 10.97 20.77 -15.64
N ALA A 340 10.86 19.49 -16.02
CA ALA A 340 10.98 18.37 -15.09
C ALA A 340 12.36 18.34 -14.41
N LYS A 341 13.45 18.56 -15.17
CA LYS A 341 14.81 18.63 -14.63
C LYS A 341 14.96 19.74 -13.61
N GLU A 342 14.40 20.92 -13.90
CA GLU A 342 14.50 22.07 -13.01
C GLU A 342 13.74 21.85 -11.69
N GLN A 343 12.53 21.35 -11.78
CA GLN A 343 11.68 21.11 -10.58
C GLN A 343 12.15 19.95 -9.73
N LEU A 344 12.71 18.94 -10.35
CA LEU A 344 13.19 17.74 -9.66
C LEU A 344 14.63 17.86 -9.15
N LYS A 345 15.34 18.98 -9.37
CA LYS A 345 16.72 19.18 -8.88
C LYS A 345 16.92 18.85 -7.40
N ASN A 346 15.91 19.09 -6.56
CA ASN A 346 15.94 18.82 -5.13
C ASN A 346 15.37 17.46 -4.75
N MET A 347 14.58 16.82 -5.65
CA MET A 347 14.01 15.48 -5.47
C MET A 347 14.87 14.41 -6.15
N VAL A 348 15.50 14.75 -7.24
CA VAL A 348 16.69 14.07 -7.70
C VAL A 348 17.71 14.36 -6.61
N VAL A 349 17.72 13.61 -5.52
CA VAL A 349 19.00 13.21 -4.99
C VAL A 349 19.74 12.81 -6.25
N GLU A 350 20.75 13.62 -6.65
CA GLU A 350 21.76 13.13 -7.58
C GLU A 350 22.22 11.81 -6.96
N GLN A 351 21.50 10.75 -7.29
CA GLN A 351 22.14 9.50 -7.47
C GLN A 351 23.05 9.83 -8.64
N VAL A 352 24.18 10.41 -8.26
CA VAL A 352 25.38 10.17 -9.00
C VAL A 352 25.21 8.72 -9.35
N THR A 353 24.86 8.47 -10.61
CA THR A 353 24.83 7.13 -11.17
C THR A 353 26.27 6.70 -11.04
N ILE A 354 26.56 6.21 -9.84
CA ILE A 354 27.79 5.53 -9.58
C ILE A 354 27.55 4.28 -10.42
N ASN A 355 28.01 4.35 -11.67
CA ASN A 355 28.18 3.17 -12.49
C ASN A 355 28.79 2.13 -11.58
N ALA A 356 28.14 0.97 -11.42
CA ALA A 356 28.38 -0.02 -10.40
C ALA A 356 29.75 -0.73 -10.52
N ASN A 357 30.83 0.03 -10.69
CA ASN A 357 32.20 -0.46 -10.88
C ASN A 357 33.15 -0.06 -9.75
N TYR A 358 32.65 0.51 -8.62
CA TYR A 358 33.54 0.77 -7.50
C TYR A 358 33.32 -0.29 -6.39
N SER A 359 34.42 -0.61 -5.74
CA SER A 359 34.44 -1.58 -4.64
C SER A 359 34.17 -0.91 -3.29
N ILE A 360 33.86 -1.71 -2.25
CA ILE A 360 33.81 -1.21 -0.86
C ILE A 360 35.12 -0.49 -0.50
N ASN A 361 36.24 -0.98 -1.02
CA ASN A 361 37.54 -0.38 -0.81
C ASN A 361 37.63 1.04 -1.34
N ASP A 362 37.04 1.34 -2.49
CA ASP A 362 37.06 2.66 -3.08
C ASP A 362 36.26 3.67 -2.26
N VAL A 363 35.11 3.25 -1.71
CA VAL A 363 34.32 4.08 -0.77
C VAL A 363 35.13 4.42 0.48
N PHE A 364 35.80 3.43 1.07
CA PHE A 364 36.60 3.65 2.26
C PHE A 364 37.84 4.47 1.98
N THR A 365 38.47 4.31 0.81
CA THR A 365 39.62 5.09 0.38
C THR A 365 39.25 6.56 0.14
N ALA A 366 38.15 6.82 -0.58
CA ALA A 366 37.68 8.18 -0.81
C ALA A 366 37.32 8.89 0.50
N THR A 367 36.65 8.18 1.42
CA THR A 367 36.31 8.73 2.75
C THR A 367 37.55 8.97 3.60
N ALA A 368 38.53 8.05 3.59
CA ALA A 368 39.78 8.19 4.27
C ALA A 368 40.57 9.43 3.80
N ASN A 369 40.66 9.63 2.49
CA ASN A 369 41.26 10.81 1.87
C ASN A 369 40.55 12.11 2.25
N TYR A 370 39.22 12.13 2.21
CA TYR A 370 38.44 13.32 2.56
C TYR A 370 38.68 13.79 3.99
N PHE A 371 38.77 12.86 4.95
CA PHE A 371 39.00 13.16 6.37
C PHE A 371 40.49 13.18 6.74
N ASN A 372 41.37 12.95 5.79
CA ASN A 372 42.82 12.83 6.02
C ASN A 372 43.18 11.80 7.11
N VAL A 373 42.56 10.62 7.06
CA VAL A 373 42.79 9.49 7.99
C VAL A 373 43.32 8.28 7.24
N SER A 374 44.10 7.44 7.92
CA SER A 374 44.61 6.20 7.32
C SER A 374 43.49 5.18 7.08
N LEU A 375 43.47 4.55 5.89
CA LEU A 375 42.55 3.44 5.60
C LEU A 375 42.74 2.27 6.59
N VAL A 376 43.97 2.05 7.06
CA VAL A 376 44.28 1.01 8.06
C VAL A 376 43.60 1.32 9.39
N ASP A 377 43.62 2.60 9.82
CA ASP A 377 42.92 3.02 11.04
C ASP A 377 41.41 2.92 10.91
N MET A 378 40.87 3.20 9.72
CA MET A 378 39.42 3.04 9.46
C MET A 378 38.97 1.58 9.53
N LYS A 379 39.82 0.62 9.13
CA LYS A 379 39.60 -0.84 9.29
C LYS A 379 39.84 -1.34 10.70
N GLY A 380 40.65 -0.63 11.46
CA GLY A 380 41.12 -1.04 12.79
C GLY A 380 40.06 -0.92 13.89
N ALA A 381 40.46 -1.26 15.11
CA ALA A 381 39.59 -1.26 16.29
C ALA A 381 39.50 0.10 16.99
N SER A 382 40.15 1.15 16.48
CA SER A 382 40.18 2.47 17.11
C SER A 382 38.76 3.05 17.28
N ARG A 383 38.50 3.57 18.48
CA ARG A 383 37.22 4.21 18.87
C ARG A 383 37.33 5.72 18.98
N SER A 384 38.48 6.31 18.64
CA SER A 384 38.67 7.75 18.68
C SER A 384 37.65 8.45 17.74
N LYS A 385 37.15 9.60 18.16
CA LYS A 385 36.11 10.35 17.39
C LYS A 385 36.54 10.62 15.96
N ASN A 386 37.85 10.96 15.77
CA ASN A 386 38.42 11.28 14.46
C ASN A 386 38.46 10.11 13.47
N ILE A 387 38.36 8.86 13.94
CA ILE A 387 38.35 7.65 13.12
C ILE A 387 36.96 7.05 13.07
N ARG A 388 36.20 7.15 14.19
CA ARG A 388 34.87 6.58 14.30
C ARG A 388 33.87 7.24 13.35
N ILE A 389 33.84 8.60 13.30
CA ILE A 389 32.91 9.33 12.44
C ILE A 389 33.18 9.06 10.96
N PRO A 390 34.42 9.21 10.43
CA PRO A 390 34.71 8.81 9.05
C PRO A 390 34.32 7.37 8.73
N ARG A 391 34.61 6.43 9.62
CA ARG A 391 34.23 5.03 9.45
C ARG A 391 32.71 4.84 9.34
N GLN A 392 31.94 5.50 10.21
CA GLN A 392 30.46 5.44 10.17
C GLN A 392 29.91 6.03 8.89
N ILE A 393 30.45 7.16 8.42
CA ILE A 393 30.08 7.78 7.14
C ILE A 393 30.42 6.85 5.96
N ALA A 394 31.61 6.23 5.94
CA ALA A 394 31.95 5.27 4.90
C ALA A 394 31.03 4.05 4.88
N ILE A 395 30.65 3.51 6.05
CA ILE A 395 29.66 2.44 6.18
C ILE A 395 28.32 2.86 5.62
N TYR A 396 27.85 4.07 5.97
CA TYR A 396 26.60 4.64 5.50
C TYR A 396 26.58 4.80 3.97
N ILE A 397 27.66 5.33 3.40
CA ILE A 397 27.80 5.51 1.94
C ILE A 397 27.83 4.14 1.25
N ALA A 398 28.61 3.19 1.74
CA ALA A 398 28.69 1.85 1.16
C ALA A 398 27.32 1.14 1.17
N TYR A 399 26.54 1.29 2.24
CA TYR A 399 25.23 0.67 2.37
C TYR A 399 24.17 1.35 1.51
N ASN A 400 24.01 2.66 1.63
CA ASN A 400 22.90 3.40 1.00
C ASN A 400 23.17 3.78 -0.46
N TYR A 401 24.41 4.02 -0.83
CA TYR A 401 24.78 4.46 -2.18
C TYR A 401 25.53 3.37 -2.97
N GLY A 402 26.33 2.55 -2.29
CA GLY A 402 27.05 1.44 -2.90
C GLY A 402 26.24 0.15 -3.00
N HIS A 403 25.07 0.09 -2.37
CA HIS A 403 24.19 -1.08 -2.32
C HIS A 403 24.86 -2.38 -1.83
N PHE A 404 25.95 -2.26 -1.08
CA PHE A 404 26.61 -3.41 -0.46
C PHE A 404 25.78 -3.92 0.72
N THR A 405 25.72 -5.24 0.91
CA THR A 405 24.98 -5.81 2.03
C THR A 405 25.70 -5.53 3.37
N GLN A 406 24.96 -5.49 4.48
CA GLN A 406 25.56 -5.37 5.82
C GLN A 406 26.58 -6.47 6.09
N SER A 407 26.38 -7.67 5.52
CA SER A 407 27.30 -8.79 5.61
C SER A 407 28.62 -8.52 4.88
N ASP A 408 28.57 -7.94 3.67
CA ASP A 408 29.77 -7.65 2.87
C ASP A 408 30.59 -6.54 3.52
N ILE A 409 29.93 -5.48 4.01
CA ILE A 409 30.59 -4.39 4.74
C ILE A 409 31.18 -4.92 6.05
N GLY A 410 30.45 -5.79 6.75
CA GLY A 410 30.93 -6.44 7.98
C GLY A 410 32.19 -7.29 7.75
N LYS A 411 32.21 -8.13 6.70
CA LYS A 411 33.36 -8.91 6.28
C LYS A 411 34.56 -8.03 5.95
N TYR A 412 34.34 -6.94 5.20
CA TYR A 412 35.40 -5.99 4.82
C TYR A 412 36.08 -5.33 6.03
N LEU A 413 35.31 -5.02 7.08
CA LEU A 413 35.77 -4.38 8.31
C LEU A 413 36.13 -5.35 9.41
N ASN A 414 35.94 -6.64 9.21
CA ASN A 414 36.06 -7.68 10.26
C ASN A 414 35.18 -7.32 11.48
N LYS A 415 33.93 -6.94 11.22
CA LYS A 415 32.91 -6.53 12.22
C LYS A 415 31.62 -7.28 12.03
N ASP A 416 30.87 -7.39 13.11
CA ASP A 416 29.52 -7.94 13.12
C ASP A 416 28.55 -7.04 12.34
N HIS A 417 27.57 -7.65 11.64
CA HIS A 417 26.51 -6.98 10.90
C HIS A 417 25.66 -6.04 11.78
N THR A 418 25.50 -6.35 13.07
CA THR A 418 24.82 -5.47 14.04
C THR A 418 25.57 -4.15 14.24
N SER A 419 26.90 -4.18 14.24
CA SER A 419 27.75 -2.98 14.32
C SER A 419 27.64 -2.13 13.05
N VAL A 420 27.47 -2.75 11.88
CA VAL A 420 27.24 -2.07 10.60
C VAL A 420 25.89 -1.36 10.63
N ARG A 421 24.82 -2.07 11.01
CA ARG A 421 23.46 -1.52 11.16
C ARG A 421 23.43 -0.33 12.11
N TYR A 422 24.04 -0.46 13.29
CA TYR A 422 24.14 0.64 14.24
C TYR A 422 24.84 1.88 13.65
N SER A 423 25.91 1.68 12.88
CA SER A 423 26.66 2.77 12.25
C SER A 423 25.79 3.49 11.20
N VAL A 424 25.01 2.77 10.41
CA VAL A 424 24.06 3.35 9.43
C VAL A 424 23.04 4.22 10.14
N GLN A 425 22.35 3.69 11.15
CA GLN A 425 21.34 4.42 11.93
C GLN A 425 21.89 5.68 12.60
N GLN A 426 23.13 5.63 13.12
CA GLN A 426 23.78 6.80 13.72
C GLN A 426 24.01 7.93 12.70
N VAL A 427 24.41 7.60 11.48
CA VAL A 427 24.63 8.62 10.44
C VAL A 427 23.30 9.15 9.90
N GLU A 428 22.28 8.29 9.77
CA GLU A 428 20.91 8.71 9.41
C GLU A 428 20.38 9.76 10.37
N SER A 429 20.46 9.48 11.68
CA SER A 429 20.04 10.43 12.71
C SER A 429 20.86 11.73 12.72
N LEU A 430 22.15 11.66 12.36
CA LEU A 430 23.01 12.85 12.26
C LEU A 430 22.66 13.70 11.06
N ILE A 431 22.35 13.10 9.90
CA ILE A 431 21.96 13.81 8.67
C ILE A 431 20.64 14.57 8.85
N GLU A 432 19.72 14.07 9.66
CA GLU A 432 18.45 14.75 9.97
C GLU A 432 18.64 16.03 10.81
N ILE A 433 19.69 16.07 11.66
CA ILE A 433 19.91 17.15 12.64
C ILE A 433 21.00 18.12 12.18
N ASP A 434 21.99 17.64 11.43
CA ASP A 434 23.22 18.40 11.08
C ASP A 434 23.44 18.45 9.56
N GLU A 435 23.14 19.62 8.99
CA GLU A 435 23.34 19.90 7.57
C GLU A 435 24.81 19.75 7.11
N SER A 436 25.78 19.92 8.03
CA SER A 436 27.21 19.78 7.71
C SER A 436 27.56 18.30 7.43
N THR A 437 26.96 17.38 8.18
CA THR A 437 27.11 15.94 7.93
C THR A 437 26.51 15.53 6.59
N ARG A 438 25.36 16.08 6.23
CA ARG A 438 24.73 15.86 4.91
C ARG A 438 25.65 16.33 3.77
N LYS A 439 26.14 17.57 3.85
CA LYS A 439 27.10 18.12 2.86
C LYS A 439 28.38 17.27 2.73
N THR A 440 28.86 16.72 3.84
CA THR A 440 30.03 15.84 3.86
C THR A 440 29.78 14.54 3.10
N VAL A 441 28.64 13.91 3.33
CA VAL A 441 28.24 12.69 2.61
C VAL A 441 28.12 12.96 1.11
N ASP A 442 27.49 14.07 0.72
CA ASP A 442 27.34 14.46 -0.68
C ASP A 442 28.68 14.74 -1.37
N ALA A 443 29.61 15.40 -0.66
CA ALA A 443 30.95 15.68 -1.16
C ALA A 443 31.76 14.41 -1.42
N ILE A 444 31.71 13.45 -0.49
CA ILE A 444 32.40 12.16 -0.63
C ILE A 444 31.82 11.35 -1.77
N ASN A 445 30.49 11.33 -1.92
CA ASN A 445 29.83 10.65 -3.04
C ASN A 445 30.24 11.23 -4.41
N ARG A 446 30.42 12.55 -4.51
CA ARG A 446 30.97 13.20 -5.73
C ARG A 446 32.39 12.72 -6.04
N ILE A 447 33.27 12.68 -5.04
CA ILE A 447 34.64 12.20 -5.19
C ILE A 447 34.68 10.75 -5.68
N ILE A 448 33.84 9.87 -5.13
CA ILE A 448 33.76 8.46 -5.55
C ILE A 448 33.34 8.38 -7.02
N SER A 449 32.37 9.20 -7.44
CA SER A 449 31.86 9.23 -8.80
C SER A 449 32.86 9.73 -9.82
N GLU A 450 33.67 10.73 -9.46
CA GLU A 450 34.72 11.30 -10.32
C GLU A 450 35.87 10.33 -10.51
N ASN A 451 36.22 9.54 -9.48
CA ASN A 451 37.29 8.54 -9.51
C ASN A 451 36.90 7.24 -10.23
N SER A 452 35.61 7.05 -10.56
CA SER A 452 35.08 5.85 -11.20
C SER A 452 34.89 6.00 -12.73
N LYS A 453 35.27 7.18 -13.27
CA LYS A 453 35.32 7.47 -14.71
C LYS A 453 36.71 7.17 -15.26
#